data_e860247f32ffff7dce781e19068c5122
#
_entry.id   e860247f32ffff7dce781e19068c5122
#
_cell.length_a   1.000
_cell.length_b   1.000
_cell.length_c   1.000
_cell.angle_alpha   90.00
_cell.angle_beta   90.00
_cell.angle_gamma   90.00
#
_symmetry.space_group_name_H-M   'P 1'
#
loop_
_entity.id
_entity.type
_entity.pdbx_description
1 polymer ?
#
loop_
_entity_poly.entity_id
_entity_poly.type
_entity_poly.pdbx_seq_one_letter_code
_entity_poly.pdbx_strand_id
1 'polypeptide(L)'
;MSGIGVLREGPLHAALKDYYARPGDRAEVPFGRFVIDLVRADGELVEIQTGGFSPLGPKLDALLDHHRMRIVHPVAAERRILRVDDAGELLSARRSPRRAGALELFDRLVSFPSLLAHPNLAIEVPLCREDHVRAPGPTRSRSGRRTRDPGERRLSEVLDTVVLDGPADVAALIPADLDEPFTTRERGVALGCRILLAQRVAYCMRALGVLADAGKRGRAPLHVRTQRS
;
A
#
# COMPACT_ATOMS: atom_id res chain seq x y z
N MET A 1 1.87 23.21 -27.39
CA MET A 1 2.10 21.83 -26.95
C MET A 1 2.55 21.89 -25.51
N SER A 2 1.58 21.79 -24.58
CA SER A 2 1.87 21.88 -23.15
C SER A 2 2.38 20.53 -22.68
N GLY A 3 3.63 20.49 -22.23
CA GLY A 3 4.24 19.30 -21.65
C GLY A 3 3.44 18.84 -20.44
N ILE A 4 2.91 17.64 -20.53
CA ILE A 4 2.32 16.89 -19.42
C ILE A 4 3.45 16.74 -18.39
N GLY A 5 3.24 17.30 -17.19
CA GLY A 5 4.23 17.32 -16.15
C GLY A 5 4.73 15.91 -15.85
N VAL A 6 6.01 15.71 -16.05
CA VAL A 6 6.73 14.57 -15.50
C VAL A 6 6.57 14.70 -13.99
N LEU A 7 5.64 13.94 -13.41
CA LEU A 7 5.56 13.73 -11.97
C LEU A 7 6.94 13.23 -11.56
N ARG A 8 7.66 14.02 -10.75
CA ARG A 8 8.99 13.63 -10.25
C ARG A 8 8.85 12.30 -9.54
N GLU A 9 9.21 11.26 -10.26
CA GLU A 9 9.32 9.92 -9.73
C GLU A 9 10.31 9.93 -8.56
N GLY A 10 9.84 9.51 -7.38
CA GLY A 10 10.72 9.46 -6.22
C GLY A 10 11.64 8.22 -6.28
N PRO A 11 12.81 8.25 -5.60
CA PRO A 11 13.78 7.17 -5.67
C PRO A 11 13.22 5.80 -5.27
N LEU A 12 12.29 5.74 -4.32
CA LEU A 12 11.63 4.49 -3.96
C LEU A 12 10.79 3.92 -5.10
N HIS A 13 10.07 4.77 -5.84
CA HIS A 13 9.26 4.35 -6.98
C HIS A 13 10.15 3.81 -8.10
N ALA A 14 11.19 4.56 -8.48
CA ALA A 14 12.15 4.14 -9.50
C ALA A 14 12.80 2.79 -9.16
N ALA A 15 13.30 2.64 -7.92
CA ALA A 15 13.94 1.41 -7.48
C ALA A 15 12.97 0.21 -7.47
N LEU A 16 11.69 0.42 -7.13
CA LEU A 16 10.68 -0.65 -7.21
C LEU A 16 10.33 -0.97 -8.66
N LYS A 17 10.24 0.02 -9.55
CA LYS A 17 10.02 -0.21 -10.97
C LYS A 17 11.13 -1.08 -11.56
N ASP A 18 12.39 -0.78 -11.24
CA ASP A 18 13.55 -1.57 -11.65
C ASP A 18 13.51 -2.99 -11.04
N TYR A 19 13.17 -3.12 -9.76
CA TYR A 19 13.06 -4.42 -9.07
C TYR A 19 12.00 -5.33 -9.69
N TYR A 20 10.87 -4.74 -10.12
CA TYR A 20 9.74 -5.46 -10.70
C TYR A 20 9.85 -5.66 -12.22
N ALA A 21 10.75 -4.95 -12.90
CA ALA A 21 10.96 -5.11 -14.33
C ALA A 21 11.50 -6.51 -14.66
N ARG A 22 10.96 -7.14 -15.71
CA ARG A 22 11.35 -8.47 -16.21
C ARG A 22 11.79 -8.38 -17.66
N PRO A 23 12.58 -9.32 -18.15
CA PRO A 23 12.89 -9.41 -19.58
C PRO A 23 11.58 -9.45 -20.40
N GLY A 24 11.49 -8.61 -21.43
CA GLY A 24 10.33 -8.47 -22.28
C GLY A 24 9.26 -7.49 -21.80
N ASP A 25 9.38 -6.93 -20.60
CA ASP A 25 8.49 -5.86 -20.14
C ASP A 25 8.78 -4.55 -20.89
N ARG A 26 7.74 -3.72 -21.02
CA ARG A 26 7.85 -2.36 -21.53
C ARG A 26 7.56 -1.39 -20.37
N ALA A 27 8.46 -0.44 -20.16
CA ALA A 27 8.33 0.58 -19.11
C ALA A 27 7.69 1.86 -19.67
N GLU A 28 6.96 2.58 -18.81
CA GLU A 28 6.38 3.91 -19.07
C GLU A 28 5.53 3.95 -20.35
N VAL A 29 4.66 2.95 -20.49
CA VAL A 29 3.85 2.79 -21.70
C VAL A 29 2.65 3.75 -21.68
N PRO A 30 2.50 4.63 -22.68
CA PRO A 30 1.29 5.43 -22.84
C PRO A 30 0.06 4.54 -23.09
N PHE A 31 -1.00 4.75 -22.30
CA PHE A 31 -2.27 4.02 -22.37
C PHE A 31 -3.42 5.04 -22.35
N GLY A 32 -3.81 5.51 -23.52
CA GLY A 32 -4.73 6.63 -23.65
C GLY A 32 -4.18 7.90 -23.00
N ARG A 33 -4.86 8.39 -21.97
CA ARG A 33 -4.42 9.57 -21.16
C ARG A 33 -3.51 9.21 -19.99
N PHE A 34 -3.25 7.93 -19.76
CA PHE A 34 -2.44 7.44 -18.66
C PHE A 34 -1.06 6.98 -19.13
N VAL A 35 -0.14 6.86 -18.22
CA VAL A 35 1.13 6.17 -18.40
C VAL A 35 1.14 5.02 -17.40
N ILE A 36 1.47 3.81 -17.87
CA ILE A 36 1.59 2.60 -17.05
C ILE A 36 3.07 2.36 -16.77
N ASP A 37 3.42 2.12 -15.51
CA ASP A 37 4.83 1.96 -15.11
C ASP A 37 5.51 0.79 -15.82
N LEU A 38 4.84 -0.40 -15.87
CA LEU A 38 5.32 -1.57 -16.60
C LEU A 38 4.14 -2.29 -17.28
N VAL A 39 4.35 -2.74 -18.50
CA VAL A 39 3.43 -3.64 -19.22
C VAL A 39 4.16 -4.94 -19.45
N ARG A 40 3.65 -6.03 -18.88
CA ARG A 40 4.19 -7.39 -18.99
C ARG A 40 4.09 -7.91 -20.43
N ALA A 41 4.90 -8.91 -20.73
CA ALA A 41 4.84 -9.60 -22.05
C ALA A 41 3.47 -10.27 -22.30
N ASP A 42 2.75 -10.68 -21.24
CA ASP A 42 1.40 -11.26 -21.29
C ASP A 42 0.27 -10.21 -21.27
N GLY A 43 0.62 -8.93 -21.25
CA GLY A 43 -0.33 -7.82 -21.26
C GLY A 43 -0.80 -7.36 -19.86
N GLU A 44 -0.35 -7.96 -18.75
CA GLU A 44 -0.65 -7.46 -17.39
C GLU A 44 -0.06 -6.05 -17.21
N LEU A 45 -0.89 -5.13 -16.72
CA LEU A 45 -0.49 -3.77 -16.39
C LEU A 45 0.01 -3.71 -14.94
N VAL A 46 1.22 -3.23 -14.71
CA VAL A 46 1.80 -3.10 -13.37
C VAL A 46 1.97 -1.63 -13.01
N GLU A 47 1.46 -1.24 -11.85
CA GLU A 47 1.48 0.12 -11.35
C GLU A 47 2.16 0.17 -9.99
N ILE A 48 3.23 0.95 -9.87
CA ILE A 48 3.99 1.12 -8.62
C ILE A 48 3.39 2.29 -7.83
N GLN A 49 2.65 1.99 -6.78
CA GLN A 49 1.94 3.00 -6.00
C GLN A 49 2.56 3.20 -4.62
N THR A 50 3.50 4.12 -4.50
CA THR A 50 4.18 4.44 -3.22
C THR A 50 3.38 5.39 -2.32
N GLY A 51 2.33 6.01 -2.84
CA GLY A 51 1.44 6.97 -2.17
C GLY A 51 0.07 6.41 -1.79
N GLY A 52 -0.93 7.30 -1.68
CA GLY A 52 -2.33 6.94 -1.49
C GLY A 52 -2.98 6.42 -2.77
N PHE A 53 -4.07 5.67 -2.66
CA PHE A 53 -4.74 5.05 -3.82
C PHE A 53 -5.74 6.00 -4.52
N SER A 54 -6.20 7.05 -3.86
CA SER A 54 -7.19 7.96 -4.45
C SER A 54 -6.86 8.46 -5.86
N PRO A 55 -5.59 8.77 -6.21
CA PRO A 55 -5.25 9.19 -7.57
C PRO A 55 -5.38 8.09 -8.62
N LEU A 56 -5.44 6.82 -8.22
CA LEU A 56 -5.61 5.67 -9.14
C LEU A 56 -7.04 5.55 -9.68
N GLY A 57 -8.06 6.11 -9.01
CA GLY A 57 -9.47 5.92 -9.37
C GLY A 57 -9.74 6.04 -10.87
N PRO A 58 -9.43 7.19 -11.54
CA PRO A 58 -9.69 7.35 -12.96
C PRO A 58 -8.95 6.36 -13.87
N LYS A 59 -7.79 5.83 -13.42
CA LYS A 59 -7.02 4.83 -14.16
C LYS A 59 -7.67 3.44 -14.01
N LEU A 60 -8.09 3.10 -12.79
CA LEU A 60 -8.80 1.85 -12.51
C LEU A 60 -10.13 1.79 -13.25
N ASP A 61 -10.93 2.86 -13.19
CA ASP A 61 -12.23 2.95 -13.88
C ASP A 61 -12.10 2.78 -15.40
N ALA A 62 -10.99 3.22 -15.99
CA ALA A 62 -10.81 3.17 -17.44
C ALA A 62 -10.21 1.84 -17.93
N LEU A 63 -9.44 1.14 -17.09
CA LEU A 63 -8.60 0.04 -17.57
C LEU A 63 -8.94 -1.31 -16.96
N LEU A 64 -9.49 -1.35 -15.76
CA LEU A 64 -9.59 -2.59 -14.98
C LEU A 64 -10.58 -3.60 -15.58
N ASP A 65 -11.66 -3.15 -16.22
CA ASP A 65 -12.62 -4.04 -16.86
C ASP A 65 -12.03 -4.78 -18.10
N HIS A 66 -10.97 -4.22 -18.69
CA HIS A 66 -10.42 -4.70 -19.95
C HIS A 66 -9.01 -5.27 -19.83
N HIS A 67 -8.32 -5.02 -18.71
CA HIS A 67 -6.93 -5.40 -18.49
C HIS A 67 -6.71 -5.99 -17.10
N ARG A 68 -5.89 -7.03 -17.04
CA ARG A 68 -5.34 -7.47 -15.75
C ARG A 68 -4.38 -6.40 -15.24
N MET A 69 -4.57 -6.02 -13.99
CA MET A 69 -3.77 -4.98 -13.34
C MET A 69 -3.18 -5.50 -12.04
N ARG A 70 -1.93 -5.13 -11.79
CA ARG A 70 -1.23 -5.36 -10.53
C ARG A 70 -0.80 -4.03 -9.95
N ILE A 71 -1.29 -3.73 -8.73
CA ILE A 71 -0.81 -2.59 -7.97
C ILE A 71 0.27 -3.08 -7.03
N VAL A 72 1.49 -2.55 -7.14
CA VAL A 72 2.59 -2.80 -6.21
C VAL A 72 2.61 -1.67 -5.18
N HIS A 73 2.31 -2.00 -3.91
CA HIS A 73 2.28 -1.01 -2.83
C HIS A 73 3.30 -1.36 -1.73
N PRO A 74 4.45 -0.65 -1.66
CA PRO A 74 5.47 -0.95 -0.67
C PRO A 74 5.05 -0.56 0.74
N VAL A 75 5.31 -1.47 1.68
CA VAL A 75 5.19 -1.24 3.12
C VAL A 75 6.56 -1.27 3.78
N ALA A 76 6.92 -0.19 4.48
CA ALA A 76 8.19 -0.09 5.20
C ALA A 76 8.16 -0.97 6.46
N ALA A 77 8.41 -2.27 6.32
CA ALA A 77 8.52 -3.21 7.43
C ALA A 77 9.66 -2.82 8.38
N GLU A 78 10.77 -2.37 7.81
CA GLU A 78 11.89 -1.79 8.55
C GLU A 78 12.25 -0.42 7.99
N ARG A 79 12.60 0.50 8.88
CA ARG A 79 12.95 1.87 8.48
C ARG A 79 14.20 2.35 9.20
N ARG A 80 15.16 2.88 8.42
CA ARG A 80 16.27 3.67 8.95
C ARG A 80 16.00 5.16 8.66
N ILE A 81 16.34 6.00 9.62
CA ILE A 81 16.28 7.45 9.46
C ILE A 81 17.72 7.93 9.35
N LEU A 82 18.07 8.42 8.17
CA LEU A 82 19.37 8.97 7.84
C LEU A 82 19.26 10.50 7.87
N ARG A 83 20.12 11.15 8.62
CA ARG A 83 20.27 12.61 8.59
C ARG A 83 21.52 12.93 7.81
N VAL A 84 21.38 13.79 6.82
CA VAL A 84 22.50 14.27 6.00
C VAL A 84 22.65 15.77 6.18
N ASP A 85 23.83 16.32 5.88
CA ASP A 85 24.08 17.74 5.80
C ASP A 85 23.68 18.32 4.43
N ASP A 86 23.99 19.61 4.21
CA ASP A 86 23.68 20.31 2.95
C ASP A 86 24.52 19.77 1.77
N ALA A 87 25.65 19.11 2.03
CA ALA A 87 26.47 18.45 1.03
C ALA A 87 26.02 16.99 0.74
N GLY A 88 25.04 16.49 1.52
CA GLY A 88 24.55 15.10 1.41
C GLY A 88 25.35 14.09 2.24
N GLU A 89 26.31 14.53 3.05
CA GLU A 89 27.11 13.68 3.90
C GLU A 89 26.32 13.18 5.13
N LEU A 90 26.54 11.93 5.51
CA LEU A 90 25.80 11.29 6.58
C LEU A 90 26.20 11.84 7.96
N LEU A 91 25.28 12.55 8.61
CA LEU A 91 25.47 13.06 9.99
C LEU A 91 25.08 12.03 11.06
N SER A 92 24.01 11.27 10.84
CA SER A 92 23.57 10.24 11.76
C SER A 92 22.63 9.23 11.10
N ALA A 93 22.62 8.00 11.62
CA ALA A 93 21.71 6.94 11.22
C ALA A 93 21.08 6.30 12.45
N ARG A 94 19.76 6.08 12.43
CA ARG A 94 19.06 5.34 13.49
C ARG A 94 17.94 4.47 12.93
N ARG A 95 17.72 3.31 13.53
CA ARG A 95 16.55 2.49 13.23
C ARG A 95 15.29 3.11 13.84
N SER A 96 14.18 3.06 13.09
CA SER A 96 12.87 3.37 13.65
C SER A 96 12.37 2.17 14.45
N PRO A 97 11.78 2.39 15.64
CA PRO A 97 11.18 1.30 16.41
C PRO A 97 9.89 0.77 15.76
N ARG A 98 9.31 1.53 14.83
CA ARG A 98 8.07 1.13 14.14
C ARG A 98 8.35 -0.04 13.22
N ARG A 99 7.57 -1.10 13.41
CA ARG A 99 7.45 -2.24 12.49
C ARG A 99 6.09 -2.14 11.80
N ALA A 100 6.06 -2.41 10.51
CA ALA A 100 4.85 -2.45 9.73
C ALA A 100 4.76 -3.80 9.00
N GLY A 101 3.55 -4.28 8.78
CA GLY A 101 3.29 -5.50 8.02
C GLY A 101 2.28 -5.23 6.91
N ALA A 102 1.92 -6.25 6.14
CA ALA A 102 1.03 -6.14 4.98
C ALA A 102 -0.34 -5.48 5.31
N LEU A 103 -0.80 -5.59 6.56
CA LEU A 103 -2.04 -4.94 7.01
C LEU A 103 -2.03 -3.41 6.86
N GLU A 104 -0.86 -2.76 6.82
CA GLU A 104 -0.78 -1.30 6.58
C GLU A 104 -1.33 -0.89 5.19
N LEU A 105 -1.44 -1.83 4.25
CA LEU A 105 -2.14 -1.64 2.97
C LEU A 105 -3.56 -1.11 3.18
N PHE A 106 -4.27 -1.60 4.21
CA PHE A 106 -5.65 -1.22 4.47
C PHE A 106 -5.81 0.26 4.85
N ASP A 107 -4.73 0.94 5.28
CA ASP A 107 -4.72 2.39 5.41
C ASP A 107 -4.92 3.12 4.06
N ARG A 108 -4.67 2.45 2.94
CA ARG A 108 -4.84 2.95 1.56
C ARG A 108 -6.11 2.41 0.89
N LEU A 109 -6.44 1.14 1.14
CA LEU A 109 -7.62 0.48 0.58
C LEU A 109 -8.95 1.09 1.03
N VAL A 110 -8.99 1.85 2.12
CA VAL A 110 -10.22 2.55 2.55
C VAL A 110 -10.77 3.50 1.49
N SER A 111 -9.99 3.95 0.53
CA SER A 111 -10.44 4.75 -0.61
C SER A 111 -11.25 3.94 -1.63
N PHE A 112 -10.99 2.63 -1.69
CA PHE A 112 -11.63 1.67 -2.60
C PHE A 112 -11.80 0.33 -1.87
N PRO A 113 -12.70 0.24 -0.87
CA PRO A 113 -12.73 -0.88 0.07
C PRO A 113 -13.10 -2.23 -0.56
N SER A 114 -13.79 -2.23 -1.70
CA SER A 114 -14.17 -3.43 -2.46
C SER A 114 -13.24 -3.73 -3.64
N LEU A 115 -12.16 -2.99 -3.81
CA LEU A 115 -11.30 -3.05 -4.99
C LEU A 115 -10.78 -4.47 -5.28
N LEU A 116 -10.39 -5.22 -4.24
CA LEU A 116 -9.92 -6.61 -4.35
C LEU A 116 -11.04 -7.65 -4.66
N ALA A 117 -12.29 -7.21 -4.83
CA ALA A 117 -13.33 -8.08 -5.38
C ALA A 117 -13.30 -8.13 -6.92
N HIS A 118 -12.55 -7.24 -7.58
CA HIS A 118 -12.46 -7.21 -9.03
C HIS A 118 -11.55 -8.32 -9.55
N PRO A 119 -12.02 -9.20 -10.47
CA PRO A 119 -11.29 -10.39 -10.90
C PRO A 119 -9.99 -10.08 -11.68
N ASN A 120 -9.88 -8.87 -12.24
CA ASN A 120 -8.70 -8.45 -12.99
C ASN A 120 -7.67 -7.70 -12.14
N LEU A 121 -7.85 -7.63 -10.81
CA LEU A 121 -6.92 -6.91 -9.95
C LEU A 121 -6.21 -7.83 -8.96
N ALA A 122 -4.89 -7.66 -8.90
CA ALA A 122 -4.07 -8.13 -7.79
C ALA A 122 -3.36 -6.94 -7.10
N ILE A 123 -3.15 -7.04 -5.80
CA ILE A 123 -2.28 -6.11 -5.07
C ILE A 123 -1.10 -6.88 -4.50
N GLU A 124 0.08 -6.42 -4.83
CA GLU A 124 1.34 -6.97 -4.34
C GLU A 124 1.96 -6.01 -3.34
N VAL A 125 2.26 -6.51 -2.15
CA VAL A 125 2.72 -5.73 -1.00
C VAL A 125 4.14 -6.16 -0.65
N PRO A 126 5.19 -5.57 -1.28
CA PRO A 126 6.55 -5.79 -0.86
C PRO A 126 6.78 -5.19 0.53
N LEU A 127 7.25 -6.01 1.46
CA LEU A 127 7.67 -5.62 2.79
C LEU A 127 9.13 -5.16 2.71
N CYS A 128 9.34 -3.85 2.76
CA CYS A 128 10.63 -3.24 2.44
C CYS A 128 11.40 -2.82 3.68
N ARG A 129 12.73 -2.88 3.57
CA ARG A 129 13.63 -2.05 4.36
C ARG A 129 13.84 -0.75 3.61
N GLU A 130 13.50 0.38 4.24
CA GLU A 130 13.59 1.70 3.63
C GLU A 130 14.54 2.63 4.40
N ASP A 131 15.27 3.44 3.64
CA ASP A 131 16.02 4.57 4.17
C ASP A 131 15.23 5.86 3.96
N HIS A 132 14.97 6.57 5.05
CA HIS A 132 14.38 7.89 5.04
C HIS A 132 15.47 8.93 5.21
N VAL A 133 15.93 9.49 4.08
CA VAL A 133 16.98 10.50 4.05
C VAL A 133 16.36 11.87 4.34
N ARG A 134 16.85 12.56 5.34
CA ARG A 134 16.39 13.88 5.77
C ARG A 134 17.51 14.90 5.68
N ALA A 135 17.30 15.94 4.88
CA ALA A 135 18.18 17.11 4.82
C ALA A 135 18.00 17.99 6.08
N PRO A 136 18.98 18.88 6.38
CA PRO A 136 18.86 19.85 7.46
C PRO A 136 17.80 20.89 7.15
N GLY A 137 17.13 21.35 8.20
CA GLY A 137 16.24 22.51 8.13
C GLY A 137 14.74 22.17 8.12
N PRO A 138 13.90 23.18 8.39
CA PRO A 138 12.46 23.07 8.27
C PRO A 138 12.04 23.34 6.83
N THR A 139 11.37 22.39 6.19
CA THR A 139 10.63 22.65 4.96
C THR A 139 9.40 23.50 5.26
N ARG A 140 9.15 24.49 4.42
CA ARG A 140 7.91 25.27 4.46
C ARG A 140 6.89 24.61 3.52
N SER A 141 5.67 24.37 4.00
CA SER A 141 4.56 24.00 3.13
C SER A 141 4.19 25.16 2.22
N ARG A 142 3.45 24.92 1.13
CA ARG A 142 2.86 25.97 0.28
C ARG A 142 2.05 27.02 1.07
N SER A 143 1.52 26.66 2.24
CA SER A 143 0.80 27.54 3.16
C SER A 143 1.72 28.30 4.13
N GLY A 144 3.05 28.23 3.98
CA GLY A 144 4.01 28.90 4.86
C GLY A 144 4.19 28.25 6.23
N ARG A 145 3.45 27.18 6.55
CA ARG A 145 3.56 26.47 7.82
C ARG A 145 4.83 25.63 7.85
N ARG A 146 5.57 25.69 8.97
CA ARG A 146 6.73 24.81 9.19
C ARG A 146 6.25 23.35 9.18
N THR A 147 6.56 22.61 8.13
CA THR A 147 6.35 21.17 8.07
C THR A 147 7.68 20.48 8.20
N ARG A 148 7.70 19.36 8.90
CA ARG A 148 8.85 18.46 8.85
C ARG A 148 8.95 17.93 7.42
N ASP A 149 10.11 18.04 6.81
CA ASP A 149 10.42 17.38 5.55
C ASP A 149 10.12 15.88 5.72
N PRO A 150 9.21 15.29 4.94
CA PRO A 150 8.98 13.86 4.97
C PRO A 150 10.27 13.08 4.65
N GLY A 151 11.25 13.75 4.05
CA GLY A 151 12.49 13.14 3.57
C GLY A 151 12.29 12.33 2.31
N GLU A 152 13.37 12.00 1.67
CA GLU A 152 13.42 11.12 0.53
C GLU A 152 13.37 9.67 0.99
N ARG A 153 12.50 8.86 0.38
CA ARG A 153 12.40 7.42 0.65
C ARG A 153 13.23 6.67 -0.38
N ARG A 154 14.12 5.80 0.09
CA ARG A 154 14.95 4.93 -0.74
C ARG A 154 14.71 3.48 -0.37
N LEU A 155 14.61 2.61 -1.37
CA LEU A 155 14.57 1.17 -1.17
C LEU A 155 15.98 0.69 -0.79
N SER A 156 16.11 -0.02 0.35
CA SER A 156 17.34 -0.74 0.70
C SER A 156 17.23 -2.21 0.33
N GLU A 157 16.07 -2.81 0.59
CA GLU A 157 15.86 -4.24 0.38
C GLU A 157 14.37 -4.57 0.37
N VAL A 158 13.95 -5.54 -0.43
CA VAL A 158 12.65 -6.21 -0.31
C VAL A 158 12.85 -7.45 0.56
N LEU A 159 12.24 -7.46 1.75
CA LEU A 159 12.42 -8.51 2.76
C LEU A 159 11.50 -9.70 2.52
N ASP A 160 10.29 -9.41 2.07
CA ASP A 160 9.22 -10.39 1.81
C ASP A 160 8.15 -9.73 0.92
N THR A 161 7.23 -10.53 0.38
CA THR A 161 6.14 -10.04 -0.47
C THR A 161 4.85 -10.80 -0.17
N VAL A 162 3.76 -10.06 0.05
CA VAL A 162 2.42 -10.59 0.21
C VAL A 162 1.61 -10.24 -1.04
N VAL A 163 0.99 -11.23 -1.66
CA VAL A 163 0.10 -11.04 -2.81
C VAL A 163 -1.34 -11.23 -2.36
N LEU A 164 -2.21 -10.30 -2.72
CA LEU A 164 -3.65 -10.36 -2.50
C LEU A 164 -4.33 -10.33 -3.88
N ASP A 165 -4.83 -11.47 -4.31
CA ASP A 165 -5.46 -11.68 -5.62
C ASP A 165 -6.99 -11.84 -5.51
N GLY A 166 -7.52 -11.52 -4.35
CA GLY A 166 -8.96 -11.55 -4.13
C GLY A 166 -9.38 -11.59 -2.67
N PRO A 167 -10.70 -11.66 -2.43
CA PRO A 167 -11.25 -11.71 -1.08
C PRO A 167 -10.79 -12.92 -0.25
N ALA A 168 -10.42 -14.04 -0.87
CA ALA A 168 -9.92 -15.23 -0.16
C ALA A 168 -8.58 -14.95 0.51
N ASP A 169 -7.66 -14.27 -0.17
CA ASP A 169 -6.36 -13.91 0.40
C ASP A 169 -6.53 -12.90 1.53
N VAL A 170 -7.50 -11.98 1.40
CA VAL A 170 -7.85 -11.06 2.49
C VAL A 170 -8.42 -11.79 3.70
N ALA A 171 -9.23 -12.84 3.48
CA ALA A 171 -9.76 -13.68 4.55
C ALA A 171 -8.65 -14.46 5.28
N ALA A 172 -7.65 -14.93 4.55
CA ALA A 172 -6.49 -15.63 5.10
C ALA A 172 -5.62 -14.77 6.04
N LEU A 173 -5.76 -13.45 5.99
CA LEU A 173 -5.10 -12.54 6.95
C LEU A 173 -5.72 -12.60 8.36
N ILE A 174 -6.91 -13.17 8.53
CA ILE A 174 -7.54 -13.33 9.84
C ILE A 174 -6.98 -14.61 10.50
N PRO A 175 -6.39 -14.53 11.72
CA PRO A 175 -5.90 -15.70 12.42
C PRO A 175 -6.99 -16.78 12.55
N ALA A 176 -6.65 -18.02 12.21
CA ALA A 176 -7.61 -19.13 12.20
C ALA A 176 -8.15 -19.47 13.59
N ASP A 177 -7.36 -19.21 14.62
CA ASP A 177 -7.63 -19.44 16.05
C ASP A 177 -8.42 -18.32 16.72
N LEU A 178 -8.81 -17.26 15.97
CA LEU A 178 -9.64 -16.20 16.51
C LEU A 178 -11.10 -16.70 16.64
N ASP A 179 -11.59 -16.79 17.90
CA ASP A 179 -12.96 -17.18 18.23
C ASP A 179 -14.01 -16.25 17.58
N GLU A 180 -15.13 -16.84 17.16
CA GLU A 180 -16.28 -16.12 16.59
C GLU A 180 -17.51 -16.18 17.51
N PRO A 181 -18.31 -15.11 17.59
CA PRO A 181 -18.13 -13.80 16.95
C PRO A 181 -17.11 -12.93 17.71
N PHE A 182 -16.34 -12.13 17.00
CA PHE A 182 -15.30 -11.25 17.56
C PHE A 182 -15.58 -9.77 17.32
N THR A 183 -15.06 -8.93 18.19
CA THR A 183 -15.05 -7.47 18.03
C THR A 183 -13.85 -7.02 17.21
N THR A 184 -13.93 -5.80 16.66
CA THR A 184 -12.77 -5.15 15.99
C THR A 184 -11.56 -5.06 16.90
N ARG A 185 -11.76 -4.88 18.23
CA ARG A 185 -10.67 -4.80 19.22
C ARG A 185 -9.98 -6.15 19.41
N GLU A 186 -10.75 -7.24 19.61
CA GLU A 186 -10.21 -8.59 19.78
C GLU A 186 -9.38 -8.99 18.55
N ARG A 187 -9.92 -8.73 17.35
CA ARG A 187 -9.17 -8.96 16.13
C ARG A 187 -7.90 -8.08 16.04
N GLY A 188 -7.97 -6.81 16.45
CA GLY A 188 -6.80 -5.93 16.48
C GLY A 188 -5.69 -6.46 17.37
N VAL A 189 -6.04 -7.06 18.51
CA VAL A 189 -5.10 -7.73 19.42
C VAL A 189 -4.51 -8.97 18.74
N ALA A 190 -5.35 -9.82 18.15
CA ALA A 190 -4.91 -11.05 17.46
C ALA A 190 -3.99 -10.75 16.27
N LEU A 191 -4.22 -9.65 15.56
CA LEU A 191 -3.41 -9.17 14.44
C LEU A 191 -2.18 -8.37 14.89
N GLY A 192 -2.01 -8.10 16.18
CA GLY A 192 -0.92 -7.26 16.70
C GLY A 192 -0.92 -5.83 16.14
N CYS A 193 -2.09 -5.30 15.77
CA CYS A 193 -2.19 -4.00 15.12
C CYS A 193 -2.95 -2.96 15.97
N ARG A 194 -2.67 -1.68 15.72
CA ARG A 194 -3.39 -0.57 16.38
C ARG A 194 -4.88 -0.57 16.01
N ILE A 195 -5.72 -0.12 16.95
CA ILE A 195 -7.19 -0.14 16.80
C ILE A 195 -7.69 0.58 15.53
N LEU A 196 -7.09 1.71 15.15
CA LEU A 196 -7.47 2.43 13.94
C LEU A 196 -7.23 1.60 12.67
N LEU A 197 -6.12 0.85 12.62
CA LEU A 197 -5.85 -0.06 11.51
C LEU A 197 -6.83 -1.24 11.53
N ALA A 198 -7.11 -1.81 12.71
CA ALA A 198 -8.12 -2.86 12.85
C ALA A 198 -9.50 -2.41 12.36
N GLN A 199 -9.89 -1.15 12.61
CA GLN A 199 -11.15 -0.59 12.09
C GLN A 199 -11.16 -0.50 10.56
N ARG A 200 -10.07 -0.05 9.93
CA ARG A 200 -9.93 0.02 8.48
C ARG A 200 -9.94 -1.37 7.83
N VAL A 201 -9.24 -2.31 8.42
CA VAL A 201 -9.26 -3.72 8.01
C VAL A 201 -10.69 -4.27 8.08
N ALA A 202 -11.44 -4.03 9.20
CA ALA A 202 -12.82 -4.46 9.32
C ALA A 202 -13.73 -3.85 8.24
N TYR A 203 -13.55 -2.56 7.98
CA TYR A 203 -14.31 -1.85 6.96
C TYR A 203 -14.11 -2.46 5.57
N CYS A 204 -12.86 -2.65 5.15
CA CYS A 204 -12.56 -3.26 3.86
C CYS A 204 -13.02 -4.72 3.78
N MET A 205 -12.79 -5.51 4.83
CA MET A 205 -13.21 -6.93 4.86
C MET A 205 -14.74 -7.09 4.75
N ARG A 206 -15.51 -6.17 5.35
CA ARG A 206 -16.98 -6.17 5.16
C ARG A 206 -17.36 -5.78 3.74
N ALA A 207 -16.73 -4.76 3.17
CA ALA A 207 -17.00 -4.34 1.79
C ALA A 207 -16.65 -5.44 0.77
N LEU A 208 -15.66 -6.29 1.09
CA LEU A 208 -15.27 -7.46 0.29
C LEU A 208 -16.15 -8.69 0.55
N GLY A 209 -17.10 -8.61 1.48
CA GLY A 209 -17.92 -9.77 1.88
C GLY A 209 -17.13 -10.86 2.62
N VAL A 210 -15.96 -10.54 3.18
CA VAL A 210 -15.14 -11.46 4.00
C VAL A 210 -15.66 -11.56 5.42
N LEU A 211 -16.25 -10.46 5.94
CA LEU A 211 -16.87 -10.39 7.25
C LEU A 211 -18.35 -10.02 7.12
N ALA A 212 -19.18 -10.69 7.91
CA ALA A 212 -20.58 -10.34 8.14
C ALA A 212 -20.78 -9.71 9.52
N ASP A 213 -21.87 -8.95 9.68
CA ASP A 213 -22.32 -8.43 10.97
C ASP A 213 -22.96 -9.55 11.79
N ALA A 214 -22.57 -9.67 13.04
CA ALA A 214 -23.08 -10.65 14.01
C ALA A 214 -23.74 -9.95 15.23
N GLY A 215 -24.18 -8.71 15.07
CA GLY A 215 -24.80 -7.92 16.13
C GLY A 215 -23.80 -7.12 16.96
N LYS A 216 -24.04 -7.04 18.27
CA LYS A 216 -23.22 -6.19 19.17
C LYS A 216 -22.99 -6.88 20.52
N ARG A 217 -21.81 -6.64 21.09
CA ARG A 217 -21.49 -6.92 22.49
C ARG A 217 -21.35 -5.57 23.23
N GLY A 218 -22.44 -5.15 23.92
CA GLY A 218 -22.55 -3.80 24.43
C GLY A 218 -22.59 -2.78 23.28
N ARG A 219 -21.61 -1.88 23.20
CA ARG A 219 -21.48 -0.90 22.10
C ARG A 219 -20.59 -1.36 20.96
N ALA A 220 -19.89 -2.45 21.12
CA ALA A 220 -18.91 -2.96 20.14
C ALA A 220 -19.60 -3.83 19.09
N PRO A 221 -19.45 -3.55 17.78
CA PRO A 221 -19.96 -4.42 16.72
C PRO A 221 -19.24 -5.75 16.74
N LEU A 222 -19.98 -6.82 16.51
CA LEU A 222 -19.49 -8.19 16.37
C LEU A 222 -19.42 -8.56 14.90
N HIS A 223 -18.43 -9.36 14.56
CA HIS A 223 -18.15 -9.86 13.22
C HIS A 223 -17.96 -11.36 13.24
N VAL A 224 -18.37 -12.00 12.16
CA VAL A 224 -18.09 -13.41 11.83
C VAL A 224 -17.46 -13.47 10.44
N ARG A 225 -16.66 -14.52 10.17
CA ARG A 225 -16.21 -14.82 8.82
C ARG A 225 -17.39 -15.23 7.96
N THR A 226 -17.42 -14.77 6.74
CA THR A 226 -18.40 -15.25 5.77
C THR A 226 -17.91 -16.60 5.25
N GLN A 227 -18.66 -17.68 5.50
CA GLN A 227 -18.37 -18.95 4.87
C GLN A 227 -18.61 -18.80 3.38
N ARG A 228 -17.57 -18.99 2.58
CA ARG A 228 -17.77 -19.16 1.13
C ARG A 228 -18.07 -20.63 0.88
N SER A 229 -19.28 -20.90 0.39
CA SER A 229 -19.64 -22.15 -0.26
C SER A 229 -18.80 -22.34 -1.50
#